data_792bdb8dcf0f178e1d5b0e2c60b923f9
#
_entry.id   792bdb8dcf0f178e1d5b0e2c60b923f9
#
_cell.length_a   1.000
_cell.length_b   1.000
_cell.length_c   1.000
_cell.angle_alpha   90.00
_cell.angle_beta   90.00
_cell.angle_gamma   90.00
#
_symmetry.space_group_name_H-M   'P 1'
#
loop_
_entity.id
_entity.type
_entity.pdbx_description
1 polymer ?
#
loop_
_entity_poly.entity_id
_entity_poly.type
_entity_poly.pdbx_seq_one_letter_code
_entity_poly.pdbx_strand_id
1 'polypeptide(L)'
;MTRVVLLVLTAFVISGKAHAGDWTHGGMAVTANPHATDAAIEMLSQGGHAVDAAIAAHLVLGLVEPQSSGIGGGGFLLVFEREDQALVFHDGRETAPSAASPDMFLTDGEVMPFMEAWQSGLSIGVPGAVALYKQAHDRHGRLPWPAVFEPAVRLAEEGFAVSPRLAGFLVRIARFTRLDENPGASDYFYPQGEPLKVGEIRKNPEYAATLRALAKEGAEAFYQGELARAIVAAAQAEPNPGRLSLVDLENYAPKTREAVCGEFRALSICSASPPSSGGAQIMIAQLYDHLLKDASDGDKVGAFVDAQRLAYADRDHYFADPDYVEVPLKALLGVDYLRQRASDRADPDAAPRHGNLNRGVLSGSDTTEEAAGTTHLSIVDSDGNAVSFTATVEAAFGSSRWVQGFLLNNEMTDFARSYESADALPANAVAPGKRPRSSMSPTFVFDAAGDLLLVTGSPGGNSIPAYVSKTIIGLLDWNLSPQEAVDFPNIVARGKKVRVETAEARGSELAKSLRAYGYEVQEREGENSGLHLIYVSDDGLVGAADRRREGTVRAWTDP
;
A
#
# COMPACT_ATOMS: atom_id res chain seq x y z
N MET A 1 -28.48 6.93 -69.88
CA MET A 1 -27.67 5.95 -69.10
C MET A 1 -26.42 6.66 -68.57
N THR A 2 -26.51 7.24 -67.40
CA THR A 2 -25.45 8.02 -66.77
C THR A 2 -24.85 7.17 -65.66
N ARG A 3 -23.58 6.76 -65.83
CA ARG A 3 -22.86 6.00 -64.79
C ARG A 3 -22.29 6.97 -63.73
N VAL A 4 -22.75 6.81 -62.51
CA VAL A 4 -22.17 7.47 -61.35
C VAL A 4 -21.00 6.58 -60.86
N VAL A 5 -19.80 7.14 -60.87
CA VAL A 5 -18.59 6.52 -60.26
C VAL A 5 -18.52 6.98 -58.81
N LEU A 6 -18.68 6.04 -57.87
CA LEU A 6 -18.51 6.28 -56.43
C LEU A 6 -17.01 6.13 -56.08
N LEU A 7 -16.36 7.25 -55.79
CA LEU A 7 -15.00 7.24 -55.21
C LEU A 7 -15.12 6.96 -53.72
N VAL A 8 -14.64 5.79 -53.30
CA VAL A 8 -14.45 5.46 -51.87
C VAL A 8 -13.07 6.01 -51.46
N LEU A 9 -13.09 7.10 -50.70
CA LEU A 9 -11.89 7.59 -50.00
C LEU A 9 -11.68 6.73 -48.75
N THR A 10 -10.69 5.84 -48.80
CA THR A 10 -10.17 5.14 -47.60
C THR A 10 -9.24 6.11 -46.87
N ALA A 11 -9.72 6.67 -45.76
CA ALA A 11 -8.88 7.42 -44.86
C ALA A 11 -8.01 6.41 -44.06
N PHE A 12 -6.72 6.36 -44.39
CA PHE A 12 -5.72 5.73 -43.53
C PHE A 12 -5.53 6.61 -42.30
N VAL A 13 -6.11 6.20 -41.15
CA VAL A 13 -5.72 6.76 -39.86
C VAL A 13 -4.36 6.15 -39.53
N ILE A 14 -3.31 6.89 -39.82
CA ILE A 14 -1.98 6.62 -39.28
C ILE A 14 -2.06 7.05 -37.78
N SER A 15 -2.33 6.09 -36.89
CA SER A 15 -2.10 6.27 -35.48
C SER A 15 -0.59 6.37 -35.28
N GLY A 16 -0.07 7.58 -35.31
CA GLY A 16 1.30 7.86 -34.91
C GLY A 16 1.42 7.56 -33.40
N LYS A 17 2.11 6.47 -33.03
CA LYS A 17 2.63 6.32 -31.67
C LYS A 17 3.52 7.56 -31.45
N ALA A 18 3.19 8.38 -30.45
CA ALA A 18 4.12 9.39 -29.96
C ALA A 18 5.36 8.62 -29.49
N HIS A 19 6.51 8.86 -30.11
CA HIS A 19 7.77 8.30 -29.63
C HIS A 19 8.05 9.00 -28.29
N ALA A 20 8.07 8.23 -27.20
CA ALA A 20 8.66 8.69 -25.96
C ALA A 20 10.10 9.11 -26.27
N GLY A 21 10.47 10.36 -25.92
CA GLY A 21 11.84 10.87 -26.13
C GLY A 21 12.88 9.95 -25.47
N ASP A 22 14.16 10.07 -25.82
CA ASP A 22 15.21 9.22 -25.24
C ASP A 22 15.28 9.41 -23.73
N TRP A 23 15.22 8.31 -22.95
CA TRP A 23 15.41 8.32 -21.51
C TRP A 23 16.90 8.38 -21.19
N THR A 24 17.35 9.40 -20.50
CA THR A 24 18.77 9.66 -20.21
C THR A 24 19.09 9.73 -18.70
N HIS A 25 18.11 9.45 -17.84
CA HIS A 25 18.23 9.72 -16.40
C HIS A 25 18.79 8.54 -15.56
N GLY A 26 19.06 7.38 -16.21
CA GLY A 26 19.45 6.17 -15.47
C GLY A 26 18.32 5.59 -14.63
N GLY A 27 18.66 4.84 -13.62
CA GLY A 27 17.72 4.19 -12.70
C GLY A 27 17.84 4.71 -11.27
N MET A 28 16.78 4.52 -10.46
CA MET A 28 16.76 4.89 -9.05
C MET A 28 15.86 3.95 -8.25
N ALA A 29 16.27 3.65 -7.02
CA ALA A 29 15.46 2.95 -6.03
C ALA A 29 15.37 3.73 -4.73
N VAL A 30 14.16 3.80 -4.16
CA VAL A 30 13.88 4.39 -2.85
C VAL A 30 13.04 3.39 -2.06
N THR A 31 13.60 2.88 -0.96
CA THR A 31 12.95 1.85 -0.13
C THR A 31 13.12 2.15 1.36
N ALA A 32 12.42 1.39 2.20
CA ALA A 32 12.40 1.57 3.65
C ALA A 32 13.68 1.13 4.39
N ASN A 33 14.61 0.43 3.70
CA ASN A 33 15.82 -0.10 4.34
C ASN A 33 17.00 -0.15 3.36
N PRO A 34 18.24 0.19 3.80
CA PRO A 34 19.43 0.20 2.94
C PRO A 34 19.66 -1.12 2.19
N HIS A 35 19.53 -2.27 2.87
CA HIS A 35 19.71 -3.59 2.24
C HIS A 35 18.73 -3.84 1.10
N ALA A 36 17.50 -3.38 1.24
CA ALA A 36 16.49 -3.51 0.19
C ALA A 36 16.79 -2.58 -1.00
N THR A 37 17.26 -1.37 -0.71
CA THR A 37 17.67 -0.43 -1.77
C THR A 37 18.87 -0.98 -2.54
N ASP A 38 19.86 -1.54 -1.83
CA ASP A 38 21.04 -2.15 -2.46
C ASP A 38 20.64 -3.38 -3.32
N ALA A 39 19.70 -4.21 -2.87
CA ALA A 39 19.16 -5.33 -3.66
C ALA A 39 18.45 -4.85 -4.94
N ALA A 40 17.66 -3.77 -4.86
CA ALA A 40 17.03 -3.18 -6.04
C ALA A 40 18.08 -2.71 -7.06
N ILE A 41 19.11 -2.00 -6.61
CA ILE A 41 20.20 -1.51 -7.48
C ILE A 41 21.00 -2.68 -8.07
N GLU A 42 21.21 -3.76 -7.32
CA GLU A 42 21.85 -4.97 -7.84
C GLU A 42 21.07 -5.54 -9.05
N MET A 43 19.74 -5.61 -8.98
CA MET A 43 18.93 -6.06 -10.12
C MET A 43 18.97 -5.08 -11.30
N LEU A 44 18.85 -3.78 -11.05
CA LEU A 44 18.94 -2.75 -12.11
C LEU A 44 20.31 -2.79 -12.79
N SER A 45 21.39 -2.95 -12.05
CA SER A 45 22.75 -3.02 -12.60
C SER A 45 23.02 -4.26 -13.47
N GLN A 46 22.20 -5.29 -13.34
CA GLN A 46 22.23 -6.49 -14.19
C GLN A 46 21.32 -6.37 -15.41
N GLY A 47 20.74 -5.19 -15.67
CA GLY A 47 19.80 -4.97 -16.77
C GLY A 47 18.37 -5.42 -16.47
N GLY A 48 18.04 -5.62 -15.19
CA GLY A 48 16.70 -5.98 -14.74
C GLY A 48 15.68 -4.86 -14.94
N HIS A 49 14.43 -5.24 -15.11
CA HIS A 49 13.28 -4.33 -15.11
C HIS A 49 13.02 -3.79 -13.69
N ALA A 50 12.35 -2.67 -13.58
CA ALA A 50 11.91 -2.12 -12.28
C ALA A 50 11.12 -3.16 -11.42
N VAL A 51 10.42 -4.10 -12.05
CA VAL A 51 9.71 -5.22 -11.38
C VAL A 51 10.68 -6.22 -10.76
N ASP A 52 11.77 -6.59 -11.46
CA ASP A 52 12.79 -7.48 -10.90
C ASP A 52 13.40 -6.86 -9.64
N ALA A 53 13.72 -5.57 -9.71
CA ALA A 53 14.24 -4.81 -8.60
C ALA A 53 13.25 -4.70 -7.42
N ALA A 54 11.96 -4.50 -7.72
CA ALA A 54 10.91 -4.41 -6.71
C ALA A 54 10.71 -5.73 -5.96
N ILE A 55 10.73 -6.87 -6.66
CA ILE A 55 10.62 -8.20 -6.05
C ILE A 55 11.82 -8.46 -5.15
N ALA A 56 13.05 -8.26 -5.64
CA ALA A 56 14.27 -8.49 -4.86
C ALA A 56 14.30 -7.60 -3.60
N ALA A 57 13.96 -6.31 -3.73
CA ALA A 57 13.87 -5.40 -2.59
C ALA A 57 12.84 -5.85 -1.57
N HIS A 58 11.64 -6.29 -2.00
CA HIS A 58 10.60 -6.71 -1.07
C HIS A 58 10.93 -8.05 -0.38
N LEU A 59 11.58 -8.98 -1.04
CA LEU A 59 12.09 -10.21 -0.42
C LEU A 59 13.12 -9.88 0.68
N VAL A 60 13.98 -8.89 0.46
CA VAL A 60 14.90 -8.39 1.49
C VAL A 60 14.15 -7.68 2.63
N LEU A 61 13.13 -6.85 2.32
CA LEU A 61 12.31 -6.20 3.36
C LEU A 61 11.61 -7.21 4.26
N GLY A 62 11.11 -8.33 3.72
CA GLY A 62 10.55 -9.42 4.52
C GLY A 62 11.52 -10.04 5.52
N LEU A 63 12.83 -9.93 5.28
CA LEU A 63 13.88 -10.37 6.18
C LEU A 63 14.28 -9.30 7.22
N VAL A 64 14.52 -8.05 6.77
CA VAL A 64 15.11 -6.99 7.61
C VAL A 64 14.07 -6.10 8.28
N GLU A 65 12.84 -6.05 7.75
CA GLU A 65 11.67 -5.36 8.30
C GLU A 65 10.44 -6.28 8.43
N PRO A 66 10.55 -7.47 9.05
CA PRO A 66 9.46 -8.44 9.13
C PRO A 66 8.22 -7.92 9.89
N GLN A 67 8.37 -6.84 10.65
CA GLN A 67 7.26 -6.12 11.28
C GLN A 67 6.38 -5.36 10.29
N SER A 68 6.79 -5.22 9.04
CA SER A 68 6.11 -4.36 8.06
C SER A 68 5.49 -5.14 6.91
N SER A 69 6.18 -6.14 6.36
CA SER A 69 5.74 -6.91 5.20
C SER A 69 6.54 -8.20 5.03
N GLY A 70 6.14 -9.05 4.10
CA GLY A 70 6.86 -10.28 3.76
C GLY A 70 6.02 -11.21 2.88
N ILE A 71 6.58 -12.38 2.57
CA ILE A 71 5.94 -13.37 1.68
C ILE A 71 4.65 -13.99 2.26
N GLY A 72 4.45 -13.89 3.57
CA GLY A 72 3.21 -14.35 4.23
C GLY A 72 2.09 -13.30 4.24
N GLY A 73 2.25 -12.19 3.52
CA GLY A 73 1.29 -11.12 3.35
C GLY A 73 0.85 -10.91 1.90
N GLY A 74 0.52 -9.66 1.56
CA GLY A 74 0.13 -9.27 0.21
C GLY A 74 0.52 -7.84 -0.13
N GLY A 75 -0.03 -7.32 -1.24
CA GLY A 75 0.29 -5.96 -1.65
C GLY A 75 -0.33 -5.55 -2.97
N PHE A 76 -0.11 -4.28 -3.30
CA PHE A 76 -0.51 -3.63 -4.55
C PHE A 76 0.71 -3.11 -5.29
N LEU A 77 0.92 -3.60 -6.51
CA LEU A 77 2.04 -3.27 -7.36
C LEU A 77 1.52 -2.59 -8.64
N LEU A 78 1.87 -1.32 -8.82
CA LEU A 78 1.64 -0.55 -10.02
C LEU A 78 2.90 -0.52 -10.86
N VAL A 79 2.76 -0.81 -12.15
CA VAL A 79 3.84 -0.77 -13.13
C VAL A 79 3.50 0.21 -14.23
N PHE A 80 4.41 1.11 -14.54
CA PHE A 80 4.37 1.96 -15.72
C PHE A 80 5.42 1.49 -16.72
N GLU A 81 4.95 1.10 -17.93
CA GLU A 81 5.79 0.75 -19.07
C GLU A 81 5.94 1.99 -19.96
N ARG A 82 7.12 2.56 -20.00
CA ARG A 82 7.36 3.83 -20.69
C ARG A 82 7.20 3.73 -22.20
N GLU A 83 7.67 2.65 -22.83
CA GLU A 83 7.61 2.47 -24.29
C GLU A 83 6.17 2.48 -24.81
N ASP A 84 5.27 1.79 -24.12
CA ASP A 84 3.85 1.67 -24.49
C ASP A 84 2.94 2.69 -23.80
N GLN A 85 3.48 3.51 -22.88
CA GLN A 85 2.72 4.41 -21.99
C GLN A 85 1.62 3.63 -21.24
N ALA A 86 1.91 2.38 -20.89
CA ALA A 86 0.95 1.47 -20.29
C ALA A 86 1.06 1.46 -18.76
N LEU A 87 -0.06 1.60 -18.08
CA LEU A 87 -0.15 1.49 -16.64
C LEU A 87 -0.90 0.21 -16.26
N VAL A 88 -0.24 -0.65 -15.49
CA VAL A 88 -0.76 -1.96 -15.07
C VAL A 88 -0.83 -2.02 -13.55
N PHE A 89 -1.97 -2.42 -13.02
CA PHE A 89 -2.15 -2.68 -11.59
C PHE A 89 -2.24 -4.18 -11.32
N HIS A 90 -1.29 -4.71 -10.56
CA HIS A 90 -1.28 -6.07 -10.04
C HIS A 90 -1.78 -6.06 -8.59
N ASP A 91 -2.92 -6.70 -8.34
CA ASP A 91 -3.57 -6.84 -7.04
C ASP A 91 -3.27 -8.21 -6.45
N GLY A 92 -2.31 -8.24 -5.51
CA GLY A 92 -1.95 -9.39 -4.69
C GLY A 92 -2.45 -9.27 -3.25
N ARG A 93 -3.58 -8.56 -3.03
CA ARG A 93 -4.24 -8.48 -1.72
C ARG A 93 -4.66 -9.86 -1.26
N GLU A 94 -4.57 -10.11 0.02
CA GLU A 94 -5.04 -11.34 0.66
C GLU A 94 -6.54 -11.53 0.42
N THR A 95 -6.96 -12.80 0.38
CA THR A 95 -8.38 -13.13 0.29
C THR A 95 -8.86 -13.82 1.56
N ALA A 96 -10.13 -13.62 1.89
CA ALA A 96 -10.78 -14.36 2.95
C ALA A 96 -10.80 -15.87 2.63
N PRO A 97 -10.51 -16.75 3.58
CA PRO A 97 -10.71 -18.19 3.42
C PRO A 97 -12.15 -18.55 2.98
N SER A 98 -12.33 -19.65 2.29
CA SER A 98 -13.65 -20.12 1.83
C SER A 98 -14.64 -20.39 2.97
N ALA A 99 -14.14 -20.64 4.18
CA ALA A 99 -14.94 -20.83 5.38
C ALA A 99 -15.16 -19.53 6.18
N ALA A 100 -14.77 -18.36 5.65
CA ALA A 100 -14.99 -17.08 6.32
C ALA A 100 -16.47 -16.67 6.28
N SER A 101 -16.91 -15.95 7.30
CA SER A 101 -18.29 -15.47 7.45
C SER A 101 -18.32 -14.10 8.12
N PRO A 102 -19.38 -13.28 7.94
CA PRO A 102 -19.47 -11.95 8.52
C PRO A 102 -19.38 -11.92 10.05
N ASP A 103 -19.75 -13.01 10.70
CA ASP A 103 -19.77 -13.19 12.16
C ASP A 103 -18.49 -13.80 12.74
N MET A 104 -17.47 -14.06 11.92
CA MET A 104 -16.26 -14.80 12.35
C MET A 104 -15.48 -14.11 13.49
N PHE A 105 -15.67 -12.82 13.68
CA PHE A 105 -15.07 -12.05 14.78
C PHE A 105 -16.07 -11.74 15.91
N LEU A 106 -17.21 -12.44 15.95
CA LEU A 106 -18.18 -12.34 17.04
C LEU A 106 -18.05 -13.56 17.96
N THR A 107 -18.08 -13.33 19.27
CA THR A 107 -18.19 -14.36 20.30
C THR A 107 -19.41 -14.06 21.15
N ASP A 108 -20.38 -14.96 21.19
CA ASP A 108 -21.66 -14.77 21.91
C ASP A 108 -22.42 -13.47 21.50
N GLY A 109 -22.25 -13.04 20.24
CA GLY A 109 -22.85 -11.82 19.68
C GLY A 109 -22.07 -10.53 19.96
N GLU A 110 -20.98 -10.60 20.73
CA GLU A 110 -20.10 -9.47 21.01
C GLU A 110 -18.88 -9.47 20.11
N VAL A 111 -18.40 -8.29 19.72
CA VAL A 111 -17.21 -8.15 18.88
C VAL A 111 -15.96 -8.58 19.65
N MET A 112 -15.21 -9.52 19.09
CA MET A 112 -13.93 -9.96 19.65
C MET A 112 -12.99 -8.75 19.84
N PRO A 113 -12.33 -8.60 21.00
CA PRO A 113 -11.36 -7.53 21.22
C PRO A 113 -10.29 -7.52 20.13
N PHE A 114 -9.89 -6.32 19.65
CA PHE A 114 -8.97 -6.20 18.51
C PHE A 114 -7.67 -6.99 18.71
N MET A 115 -7.07 -6.92 19.90
CA MET A 115 -5.82 -7.64 20.21
C MET A 115 -5.97 -9.16 20.14
N GLU A 116 -7.14 -9.69 20.49
CA GLU A 116 -7.46 -11.10 20.39
C GLU A 116 -7.70 -11.49 18.93
N ALA A 117 -8.50 -10.70 18.20
CA ALA A 117 -8.73 -10.89 16.77
C ALA A 117 -7.41 -10.87 15.99
N TRP A 118 -6.56 -9.87 16.23
CA TRP A 118 -5.26 -9.71 15.57
C TRP A 118 -4.38 -10.95 15.68
N GLN A 119 -4.25 -11.53 16.88
CA GLN A 119 -3.34 -12.66 17.16
C GLN A 119 -3.98 -14.03 16.92
N SER A 120 -5.25 -14.06 16.53
CA SER A 120 -5.96 -15.31 16.23
C SER A 120 -5.60 -15.84 14.83
N GLY A 121 -5.74 -17.15 14.63
CA GLY A 121 -5.68 -17.72 13.30
C GLY A 121 -6.81 -17.25 12.38
N LEU A 122 -7.93 -16.74 12.96
CA LEU A 122 -9.05 -16.15 12.22
C LEU A 122 -8.63 -14.90 11.44
N SER A 123 -7.60 -14.18 11.89
CA SER A 123 -7.10 -12.98 11.24
C SER A 123 -6.29 -13.26 9.96
N ILE A 124 -5.91 -14.50 9.69
CA ILE A 124 -5.03 -14.84 8.58
C ILE A 124 -5.84 -14.97 7.30
N GLY A 125 -5.57 -14.07 6.35
CA GLY A 125 -6.01 -14.19 4.96
C GLY A 125 -5.07 -15.07 4.13
N VAL A 126 -5.54 -15.52 2.98
CA VAL A 126 -4.73 -16.26 2.02
C VAL A 126 -3.61 -15.34 1.51
N PRO A 127 -2.32 -15.63 1.75
CA PRO A 127 -1.24 -14.75 1.35
C PRO A 127 -1.15 -14.59 -0.17
N GLY A 128 -0.95 -13.36 -0.64
CA GLY A 128 -0.95 -13.05 -2.06
C GLY A 128 0.40 -12.62 -2.65
N ALA A 129 1.39 -12.29 -1.80
CA ALA A 129 2.64 -11.67 -2.24
C ALA A 129 3.41 -12.51 -3.27
N VAL A 130 3.57 -13.83 -3.05
CA VAL A 130 4.36 -14.70 -3.93
C VAL A 130 3.70 -14.87 -5.31
N ALA A 131 2.38 -15.01 -5.35
CA ALA A 131 1.64 -15.07 -6.61
C ALA A 131 1.67 -13.74 -7.37
N LEU A 132 1.61 -12.62 -6.63
CA LEU A 132 1.79 -11.27 -7.18
C LEU A 132 3.15 -11.13 -7.88
N TYR A 133 4.24 -11.56 -7.21
CA TYR A 133 5.58 -11.51 -7.81
C TYR A 133 5.63 -12.32 -9.12
N LYS A 134 5.11 -13.55 -9.09
CA LYS A 134 5.13 -14.41 -10.28
C LYS A 134 4.35 -13.79 -11.43
N GLN A 135 3.14 -13.27 -11.17
CA GLN A 135 2.33 -12.61 -12.19
C GLN A 135 3.03 -11.37 -12.78
N ALA A 136 3.61 -10.53 -11.92
CA ALA A 136 4.30 -9.33 -12.36
C ALA A 136 5.60 -9.67 -13.10
N HIS A 137 6.39 -10.62 -12.60
CA HIS A 137 7.63 -11.07 -13.22
C HIS A 137 7.39 -11.73 -14.59
N ASP A 138 6.37 -12.58 -14.74
CA ASP A 138 6.05 -13.23 -16.02
C ASP A 138 5.68 -12.23 -17.11
N ARG A 139 5.16 -11.06 -16.72
CA ARG A 139 4.73 -10.03 -17.67
C ARG A 139 5.83 -9.01 -17.97
N HIS A 140 6.63 -8.63 -16.99
CA HIS A 140 7.53 -7.49 -17.03
C HIS A 140 8.99 -7.84 -16.76
N GLY A 141 9.25 -8.95 -16.06
CA GLY A 141 10.60 -9.35 -15.64
C GLY A 141 11.53 -9.57 -16.82
N ARG A 142 12.79 -9.17 -16.66
CA ARG A 142 13.87 -9.36 -17.63
C ARG A 142 14.93 -10.34 -17.14
N LEU A 143 15.16 -10.37 -15.84
CA LEU A 143 16.10 -11.31 -15.24
C LEU A 143 15.43 -12.69 -15.05
N PRO A 144 16.22 -13.77 -15.02
CA PRO A 144 15.69 -15.08 -14.67
C PRO A 144 15.04 -15.07 -13.29
N TRP A 145 13.88 -15.73 -13.13
CA TRP A 145 13.15 -15.81 -11.87
C TRP A 145 14.02 -16.14 -10.64
N PRO A 146 14.97 -17.10 -10.69
CA PRO A 146 15.84 -17.36 -9.54
C PRO A 146 16.73 -16.18 -9.13
N ALA A 147 17.11 -15.32 -10.07
CA ALA A 147 18.03 -14.21 -9.81
C ALA A 147 17.45 -13.17 -8.83
N VAL A 148 16.14 -12.93 -8.86
CA VAL A 148 15.49 -11.95 -7.98
C VAL A 148 15.48 -12.38 -6.51
N PHE A 149 15.75 -13.65 -6.21
CA PHE A 149 15.81 -14.20 -4.83
C PHE A 149 17.23 -14.12 -4.23
N GLU A 150 18.26 -14.08 -5.06
CA GLU A 150 19.66 -14.20 -4.62
C GLU A 150 20.08 -13.15 -3.57
N PRO A 151 19.71 -11.86 -3.67
CA PRO A 151 20.10 -10.88 -2.63
C PRO A 151 19.52 -11.23 -1.25
N ALA A 152 18.25 -11.64 -1.19
CA ALA A 152 17.59 -12.01 0.06
C ALA A 152 18.12 -13.34 0.64
N VAL A 153 18.38 -14.32 -0.21
CA VAL A 153 18.99 -15.61 0.18
C VAL A 153 20.36 -15.39 0.78
N ARG A 154 21.22 -14.65 0.08
CA ARG A 154 22.58 -14.33 0.55
C ARG A 154 22.53 -13.61 1.90
N LEU A 155 21.70 -12.57 2.03
CA LEU A 155 21.59 -11.81 3.27
C LEU A 155 21.05 -12.65 4.44
N ALA A 156 20.10 -13.57 4.17
CA ALA A 156 19.57 -14.47 5.18
C ALA A 156 20.60 -15.48 5.70
N GLU A 157 21.54 -15.92 4.85
CA GLU A 157 22.62 -16.86 5.22
C GLU A 157 23.82 -16.19 5.86
N GLU A 158 24.26 -15.08 5.29
CA GLU A 158 25.40 -14.32 5.81
C GLU A 158 25.06 -13.58 7.10
N GLY A 159 23.81 -13.12 7.20
CA GLY A 159 23.28 -12.34 8.32
C GLY A 159 23.30 -10.85 8.06
N PHE A 160 22.44 -10.13 8.77
CA PHE A 160 22.32 -8.68 8.73
C PHE A 160 22.35 -8.10 10.15
N ALA A 161 22.77 -6.85 10.27
CA ALA A 161 22.73 -6.13 11.54
C ALA A 161 21.29 -5.71 11.86
N VAL A 162 20.78 -6.09 13.02
CA VAL A 162 19.46 -5.69 13.51
C VAL A 162 19.38 -4.18 13.60
N SER A 163 18.39 -3.59 12.95
CA SER A 163 18.23 -2.16 12.88
C SER A 163 17.64 -1.56 14.17
N PRO A 164 17.84 -0.25 14.44
CA PRO A 164 17.17 0.44 15.54
C PRO A 164 15.64 0.32 15.49
N ARG A 165 15.07 0.33 14.29
CA ARG A 165 13.62 0.21 14.08
C ARG A 165 13.12 -1.18 14.47
N LEU A 166 13.72 -2.24 13.96
CA LEU A 166 13.34 -3.62 14.29
C LEU A 166 13.47 -3.87 15.80
N ALA A 167 14.64 -3.55 16.41
CA ALA A 167 14.86 -3.71 17.84
C ALA A 167 13.84 -2.92 18.67
N GLY A 168 13.55 -1.66 18.28
CA GLY A 168 12.55 -0.83 18.94
C GLY A 168 11.12 -1.39 18.86
N PHE A 169 10.76 -2.03 17.76
CA PHE A 169 9.46 -2.71 17.62
C PHE A 169 9.39 -3.94 18.52
N LEU A 170 10.41 -4.78 18.57
CA LEU A 170 10.44 -5.98 19.41
C LEU A 170 10.23 -5.65 20.89
N VAL A 171 10.89 -4.59 21.38
CA VAL A 171 10.72 -4.13 22.78
C VAL A 171 9.28 -3.63 23.06
N ARG A 172 8.68 -2.90 22.11
CA ARG A 172 7.34 -2.34 22.28
C ARG A 172 6.25 -3.39 22.14
N ILE A 173 6.39 -4.28 21.15
CA ILE A 173 5.31 -5.18 20.75
C ILE A 173 5.19 -6.39 21.68
N ALA A 174 6.24 -6.84 22.33
CA ALA A 174 6.22 -7.96 23.26
C ALA A 174 5.18 -7.81 24.40
N ARG A 175 4.74 -6.57 24.67
CA ARG A 175 3.72 -6.31 25.69
C ARG A 175 2.29 -6.49 25.16
N PHE A 176 2.12 -6.54 23.86
CA PHE A 176 0.81 -6.49 23.19
C PHE A 176 0.55 -7.69 22.29
N THR A 177 1.59 -8.41 21.89
CA THR A 177 1.48 -9.58 21.02
C THR A 177 2.08 -10.80 21.70
N ARG A 178 1.77 -11.97 21.16
CA ARG A 178 2.35 -13.25 21.61
C ARG A 178 3.55 -13.67 20.75
N LEU A 179 4.27 -12.71 20.18
CA LEU A 179 5.40 -12.98 19.31
C LEU A 179 6.50 -13.76 20.02
N ASP A 180 6.73 -13.45 21.31
CA ASP A 180 7.67 -14.13 22.20
C ASP A 180 7.16 -15.48 22.74
N GLU A 181 5.87 -15.78 22.56
CA GLU A 181 5.27 -17.06 22.95
C GLU A 181 5.12 -18.04 21.77
N ASN A 182 5.14 -17.53 20.50
CA ASN A 182 4.98 -18.37 19.33
C ASN A 182 6.28 -19.11 19.02
N PRO A 183 6.26 -20.46 18.92
CA PRO A 183 7.43 -21.22 18.51
C PRO A 183 8.01 -20.74 17.18
N GLY A 184 9.32 -20.77 17.04
CA GLY A 184 10.01 -20.23 15.86
C GLY A 184 10.16 -18.71 15.89
N ALA A 185 9.09 -17.94 16.05
CA ALA A 185 9.17 -16.50 16.22
C ALA A 185 9.91 -16.12 17.50
N SER A 186 9.59 -16.78 18.62
CA SER A 186 10.30 -16.61 19.89
C SER A 186 11.78 -16.94 19.75
N ASP A 187 12.12 -18.07 19.17
CA ASP A 187 13.52 -18.48 18.96
C ASP A 187 14.28 -17.51 18.03
N TYR A 188 13.56 -16.93 17.07
CA TYR A 188 14.15 -15.99 16.12
C TYR A 188 14.29 -14.59 16.68
N PHE A 189 13.26 -14.01 17.25
CA PHE A 189 13.23 -12.61 17.69
C PHE A 189 13.66 -12.40 19.15
N TYR A 190 13.53 -13.42 20.00
CA TYR A 190 13.82 -13.39 21.43
C TYR A 190 14.77 -14.51 21.86
N PRO A 191 15.95 -14.64 21.24
CA PRO A 191 16.90 -15.68 21.63
C PRO A 191 17.23 -15.56 23.12
N GLN A 192 17.12 -16.68 23.85
CA GLN A 192 17.29 -16.73 25.30
C GLN A 192 16.25 -15.90 26.10
N GLY A 193 15.08 -15.59 25.50
CA GLY A 193 14.01 -14.83 26.13
C GLY A 193 14.18 -13.30 26.10
N GLU A 194 15.22 -12.80 25.44
CA GLU A 194 15.51 -11.36 25.31
C GLU A 194 15.31 -10.91 23.85
N PRO A 195 14.74 -9.72 23.60
CA PRO A 195 14.58 -9.20 22.24
C PRO A 195 15.95 -8.93 21.59
N LEU A 196 16.03 -9.14 20.28
CA LEU A 196 17.21 -8.81 19.48
C LEU A 196 17.62 -7.35 19.71
N LYS A 197 18.94 -7.11 19.81
CA LYS A 197 19.52 -5.78 20.08
C LYS A 197 20.07 -5.14 18.81
N VAL A 198 20.05 -3.81 18.80
CA VAL A 198 20.62 -3.03 17.69
C VAL A 198 22.06 -3.45 17.40
N GLY A 199 22.34 -3.70 16.12
CA GLY A 199 23.68 -4.11 15.64
C GLY A 199 24.01 -5.59 15.83
N GLU A 200 23.15 -6.38 16.49
CA GLU A 200 23.31 -7.84 16.57
C GLU A 200 23.18 -8.44 15.18
N ILE A 201 24.08 -9.36 14.82
CA ILE A 201 24.02 -10.04 13.52
C ILE A 201 23.02 -11.18 13.60
N ARG A 202 21.96 -11.08 12.78
CA ARG A 202 20.91 -12.10 12.72
C ARG A 202 20.89 -12.81 11.39
N LYS A 203 20.90 -14.14 11.43
CA LYS A 203 20.74 -15.04 10.27
C LYS A 203 19.37 -15.68 10.28
N ASN A 204 18.84 -15.98 9.09
CA ASN A 204 17.57 -16.68 8.94
C ASN A 204 17.71 -17.83 7.91
N PRO A 205 18.33 -18.95 8.29
CA PRO A 205 18.54 -20.06 7.36
C PRO A 205 17.23 -20.71 6.90
N GLU A 206 16.16 -20.67 7.72
CA GLU A 206 14.84 -21.16 7.31
C GLU A 206 14.26 -20.31 6.17
N TYR A 207 14.35 -18.99 6.27
CA TYR A 207 13.91 -18.09 5.20
C TYR A 207 14.72 -18.31 3.92
N ALA A 208 16.04 -18.45 4.04
CA ALA A 208 16.91 -18.78 2.91
C ALA A 208 16.50 -20.08 2.22
N ALA A 209 16.18 -21.13 2.98
CA ALA A 209 15.70 -22.39 2.44
C ALA A 209 14.35 -22.25 1.71
N THR A 210 13.41 -21.52 2.31
CA THR A 210 12.11 -21.20 1.69
C THR A 210 12.29 -20.44 0.38
N LEU A 211 13.12 -19.39 0.37
CA LEU A 211 13.38 -18.60 -0.84
C LEU A 211 14.05 -19.43 -1.94
N ARG A 212 14.98 -20.35 -1.59
CA ARG A 212 15.58 -21.27 -2.58
C ARG A 212 14.56 -22.23 -3.18
N ALA A 213 13.62 -22.72 -2.39
CA ALA A 213 12.53 -23.56 -2.90
C ALA A 213 11.68 -22.77 -3.91
N LEU A 214 11.27 -21.54 -3.57
CA LEU A 214 10.51 -20.66 -4.46
C LEU A 214 11.29 -20.29 -5.73
N ALA A 215 12.58 -20.02 -5.62
CA ALA A 215 13.45 -19.73 -6.74
C ALA A 215 13.55 -20.91 -7.73
N LYS A 216 13.65 -22.12 -7.19
CA LYS A 216 13.85 -23.35 -7.98
C LYS A 216 12.55 -23.93 -8.54
N GLU A 217 11.48 -23.95 -7.74
CA GLU A 217 10.24 -24.67 -8.03
C GLU A 217 9.10 -23.76 -8.51
N GLY A 218 9.32 -22.43 -8.45
CA GLY A 218 8.30 -21.44 -8.81
C GLY A 218 7.38 -21.08 -7.65
N ALA A 219 6.45 -20.17 -7.93
CA ALA A 219 5.48 -19.69 -6.94
C ALA A 219 4.54 -20.81 -6.43
N GLU A 220 4.31 -21.83 -7.22
CA GLU A 220 3.47 -22.99 -6.88
C GLU A 220 3.93 -23.68 -5.60
N ALA A 221 5.25 -23.68 -5.31
CA ALA A 221 5.80 -24.24 -4.08
C ALA A 221 5.28 -23.55 -2.81
N PHE A 222 4.80 -22.31 -2.90
CA PHE A 222 4.18 -21.59 -1.79
C PHE A 222 2.74 -22.06 -1.52
N TYR A 223 2.00 -22.34 -2.60
CA TYR A 223 0.57 -22.60 -2.55
C TYR A 223 0.23 -24.08 -2.52
N GLN A 224 1.21 -24.94 -2.73
CA GLN A 224 1.06 -26.41 -2.76
C GLN A 224 2.19 -27.09 -1.98
N GLY A 225 2.05 -28.39 -1.72
CA GLY A 225 3.10 -29.22 -1.14
C GLY A 225 3.34 -28.99 0.35
N GLU A 226 4.61 -29.00 0.76
CA GLU A 226 5.01 -28.98 2.18
C GLU A 226 4.83 -27.60 2.81
N LEU A 227 5.22 -26.54 2.12
CA LEU A 227 5.11 -25.17 2.62
C LEU A 227 3.65 -24.78 2.83
N ALA A 228 2.77 -25.11 1.87
CA ALA A 228 1.32 -24.88 2.01
C ALA A 228 0.74 -25.60 3.25
N ARG A 229 1.14 -26.85 3.49
CA ARG A 229 0.73 -27.59 4.70
C ARG A 229 1.23 -26.91 5.98
N ALA A 230 2.47 -26.40 5.98
CA ALA A 230 3.03 -25.68 7.13
C ALA A 230 2.28 -24.36 7.39
N ILE A 231 1.91 -23.62 6.34
CA ILE A 231 1.11 -22.38 6.44
C ILE A 231 -0.26 -22.69 7.07
N VAL A 232 -0.96 -23.70 6.55
CA VAL A 232 -2.29 -24.09 7.09
C VAL A 232 -2.18 -24.55 8.54
N ALA A 233 -1.17 -25.37 8.86
CA ALA A 233 -0.95 -25.85 10.23
C ALA A 233 -0.70 -24.68 11.21
N ALA A 234 0.10 -23.69 10.82
CA ALA A 234 0.33 -22.52 11.63
C ALA A 234 -0.94 -21.66 11.78
N ALA A 235 -1.72 -21.48 10.71
CA ALA A 235 -2.98 -20.74 10.75
C ALA A 235 -4.02 -21.41 11.65
N GLN A 236 -4.05 -22.74 11.69
CA GLN A 236 -4.99 -23.54 12.48
C GLN A 236 -4.48 -23.93 13.87
N ALA A 237 -3.27 -23.46 14.27
CA ALA A 237 -2.74 -23.75 15.59
C ALA A 237 -3.52 -23.01 16.70
N GLU A 238 -3.54 -23.62 17.90
CA GLU A 238 -4.05 -22.97 19.11
C GLU A 238 -3.16 -21.79 19.57
N PRO A 239 -3.67 -20.81 20.29
CA PRO A 239 -5.09 -20.56 20.58
C PRO A 239 -5.82 -19.91 19.41
N ASN A 240 -7.15 -19.98 19.39
CA ASN A 240 -8.02 -19.37 18.38
C ASN A 240 -7.65 -19.78 16.94
N PRO A 241 -7.84 -21.08 16.59
CA PRO A 241 -7.47 -21.61 15.27
C PRO A 241 -8.22 -20.92 14.14
N GLY A 242 -7.50 -20.68 13.03
CA GLY A 242 -8.02 -20.06 11.83
C GLY A 242 -8.82 -20.98 10.94
N ARG A 243 -9.37 -20.40 9.86
CA ARG A 243 -10.21 -21.10 8.89
C ARG A 243 -9.50 -21.37 7.56
N LEU A 244 -8.22 -20.96 7.43
CA LEU A 244 -7.42 -21.17 6.22
C LEU A 244 -7.24 -22.67 5.93
N SER A 245 -7.44 -23.08 4.67
CA SER A 245 -7.31 -24.46 4.21
C SER A 245 -6.34 -24.57 3.02
N LEU A 246 -5.92 -25.80 2.69
CA LEU A 246 -5.09 -26.05 1.50
C LEU A 246 -5.82 -25.65 0.20
N VAL A 247 -7.12 -25.83 0.15
CA VAL A 247 -7.95 -25.47 -1.02
C VAL A 247 -7.96 -23.95 -1.22
N ASP A 248 -7.93 -23.17 -0.15
CA ASP A 248 -7.86 -21.71 -0.25
C ASP A 248 -6.52 -21.25 -0.84
N LEU A 249 -5.41 -21.88 -0.41
CA LEU A 249 -4.10 -21.61 -0.98
C LEU A 249 -4.03 -22.03 -2.46
N GLU A 250 -4.44 -23.23 -2.79
CA GLU A 250 -4.40 -23.76 -4.17
C GLU A 250 -5.21 -22.93 -5.15
N ASN A 251 -6.33 -22.35 -4.71
CA ASN A 251 -7.22 -21.52 -5.54
C ASN A 251 -6.87 -20.02 -5.53
N TYR A 252 -5.86 -19.58 -4.78
CA TYR A 252 -5.50 -18.17 -4.78
C TYR A 252 -4.95 -17.74 -6.15
N ALA A 253 -5.48 -16.64 -6.65
CA ALA A 253 -5.00 -15.99 -7.86
C ALA A 253 -4.92 -14.46 -7.66
N PRO A 254 -3.78 -13.84 -7.96
CA PRO A 254 -3.68 -12.39 -8.01
C PRO A 254 -4.53 -11.86 -9.17
N LYS A 255 -4.94 -10.60 -9.08
CA LYS A 255 -5.74 -9.95 -10.13
C LYS A 255 -4.91 -8.92 -10.89
N THR A 256 -5.11 -8.82 -12.19
CA THR A 256 -4.72 -7.63 -12.94
C THR A 256 -5.94 -6.73 -13.05
N ARG A 257 -5.83 -5.49 -12.60
CA ARG A 257 -6.90 -4.50 -12.63
C ARG A 257 -6.45 -3.26 -13.40
N GLU A 258 -7.41 -2.45 -13.83
CA GLU A 258 -7.12 -1.11 -14.34
C GLU A 258 -6.78 -0.19 -13.16
N ALA A 259 -5.75 0.63 -13.31
CA ALA A 259 -5.48 1.71 -12.37
C ALA A 259 -6.61 2.75 -12.42
N VAL A 260 -6.83 3.44 -11.31
CA VAL A 260 -7.73 4.59 -11.27
C VAL A 260 -6.93 5.86 -11.45
N CYS A 261 -7.36 6.73 -12.36
CA CYS A 261 -6.75 8.03 -12.58
C CYS A 261 -7.77 9.16 -12.39
N GLY A 262 -7.29 10.31 -11.96
CA GLY A 262 -8.07 11.54 -11.85
C GLY A 262 -7.22 12.76 -12.05
N GLU A 263 -7.81 13.82 -12.59
CA GLU A 263 -7.11 15.07 -12.87
C GLU A 263 -6.89 15.86 -11.57
N PHE A 264 -5.70 16.42 -11.42
CA PHE A 264 -5.37 17.43 -10.45
C PHE A 264 -4.71 18.59 -11.18
N ARG A 265 -5.49 19.65 -11.46
CA ARG A 265 -5.10 20.76 -12.34
C ARG A 265 -4.75 20.22 -13.76
N ALA A 266 -3.52 20.45 -14.21
CA ALA A 266 -3.04 19.98 -15.51
C ALA A 266 -2.32 18.60 -15.43
N LEU A 267 -2.34 17.94 -14.29
CA LEU A 267 -1.65 16.68 -14.03
C LEU A 267 -2.65 15.54 -13.87
N SER A 268 -2.20 14.31 -14.13
CA SER A 268 -2.97 13.10 -13.89
C SER A 268 -2.37 12.32 -12.71
N ILE A 269 -3.15 12.12 -11.65
CA ILE A 269 -2.80 11.25 -10.52
C ILE A 269 -3.42 9.88 -10.78
N CYS A 270 -2.60 8.85 -10.88
CA CYS A 270 -3.02 7.47 -11.08
C CYS A 270 -2.61 6.59 -9.89
N SER A 271 -3.52 5.79 -9.38
CA SER A 271 -3.29 4.92 -8.23
C SER A 271 -3.98 3.56 -8.41
N ALA A 272 -3.77 2.65 -7.47
CA ALA A 272 -4.47 1.37 -7.44
C ALA A 272 -5.99 1.58 -7.27
N SER A 273 -6.79 0.87 -8.07
CA SER A 273 -8.25 0.87 -7.95
C SER A 273 -8.72 0.01 -6.76
N PRO A 274 -9.99 0.05 -6.35
CA PRO A 274 -10.50 -0.81 -5.29
C PRO A 274 -10.14 -2.31 -5.50
N PRO A 275 -9.82 -3.02 -4.40
CA PRO A 275 -10.07 -2.71 -2.99
C PRO A 275 -9.13 -1.69 -2.36
N SER A 276 -8.17 -1.12 -3.11
CA SER A 276 -7.31 -0.01 -2.68
C SER A 276 -8.11 1.28 -2.46
N SER A 277 -7.55 2.17 -1.65
CA SER A 277 -8.07 3.53 -1.41
C SER A 277 -7.45 4.60 -2.34
N GLY A 278 -6.82 4.20 -3.45
CA GLY A 278 -6.25 5.14 -4.41
C GLY A 278 -7.27 6.14 -4.96
N GLY A 279 -8.52 5.69 -5.20
CA GLY A 279 -9.61 6.60 -5.58
C GLY A 279 -9.92 7.65 -4.50
N ALA A 280 -9.91 7.28 -3.21
CA ALA A 280 -10.11 8.23 -2.12
C ALA A 280 -8.95 9.24 -2.02
N GLN A 281 -7.72 8.79 -2.24
CA GLN A 281 -6.55 9.66 -2.32
C GLN A 281 -6.67 10.69 -3.46
N ILE A 282 -7.12 10.27 -4.65
CA ILE A 282 -7.38 11.16 -5.78
C ILE A 282 -8.49 12.17 -5.41
N MET A 283 -9.57 11.71 -4.75
CA MET A 283 -10.63 12.59 -4.25
C MET A 283 -10.07 13.66 -3.31
N ILE A 284 -9.12 13.34 -2.43
CA ILE A 284 -8.49 14.33 -1.54
C ILE A 284 -7.84 15.45 -2.37
N ALA A 285 -7.07 15.11 -3.41
CA ALA A 285 -6.43 16.13 -4.25
C ALA A 285 -7.45 16.99 -5.02
N GLN A 286 -8.48 16.37 -5.58
CA GLN A 286 -9.52 17.07 -6.34
C GLN A 286 -10.40 17.94 -5.45
N LEU A 287 -10.82 17.45 -4.27
CA LEU A 287 -11.57 18.22 -3.30
C LEU A 287 -10.76 19.39 -2.75
N TYR A 288 -9.46 19.19 -2.50
CA TYR A 288 -8.55 20.25 -2.11
C TYR A 288 -8.56 21.41 -3.11
N ASP A 289 -8.46 21.12 -4.42
CA ASP A 289 -8.48 22.15 -5.46
C ASP A 289 -9.84 22.89 -5.53
N HIS A 290 -10.95 22.19 -5.31
CA HIS A 290 -12.27 22.81 -5.23
C HIS A 290 -12.41 23.70 -3.99
N LEU A 291 -11.99 23.24 -2.82
CA LEU A 291 -12.07 23.98 -1.56
C LEU A 291 -11.17 25.22 -1.54
N LEU A 292 -10.01 25.17 -2.24
CA LEU A 292 -9.15 26.35 -2.39
C LEU A 292 -9.78 27.47 -3.23
N LYS A 293 -10.54 27.13 -4.28
CA LYS A 293 -11.21 28.13 -5.13
C LYS A 293 -12.26 28.93 -4.37
N ASP A 294 -12.89 28.29 -3.37
CA ASP A 294 -13.96 28.88 -2.57
C ASP A 294 -13.44 29.51 -1.27
N ALA A 295 -12.15 29.35 -0.95
CA ALA A 295 -11.55 29.88 0.27
C ALA A 295 -11.20 31.38 0.11
N SER A 296 -11.76 32.25 0.99
CA SER A 296 -11.54 33.69 0.98
C SER A 296 -10.10 34.12 1.30
N ASP A 297 -9.34 33.25 2.01
CA ASP A 297 -8.01 33.56 2.57
C ASP A 297 -6.88 32.67 2.06
N GLY A 298 -7.16 31.78 1.10
CA GLY A 298 -6.15 30.84 0.57
C GLY A 298 -5.54 29.92 1.62
N ASP A 299 -6.32 29.49 2.62
CA ASP A 299 -5.89 28.56 3.66
C ASP A 299 -5.72 27.13 3.08
N LYS A 300 -4.52 26.86 2.62
CA LYS A 300 -4.14 25.58 2.04
C LYS A 300 -4.27 24.41 3.01
N VAL A 301 -3.94 24.62 4.28
CA VAL A 301 -3.96 23.55 5.29
C VAL A 301 -5.40 23.21 5.69
N GLY A 302 -6.25 24.21 5.88
CA GLY A 302 -7.67 24.01 6.16
C GLY A 302 -8.39 23.30 5.01
N ALA A 303 -8.15 23.72 3.77
CA ALA A 303 -8.68 23.06 2.58
C ALA A 303 -8.22 21.59 2.48
N PHE A 304 -6.95 21.30 2.81
CA PHE A 304 -6.42 19.93 2.83
C PHE A 304 -7.05 19.07 3.93
N VAL A 305 -7.30 19.64 5.11
CA VAL A 305 -7.99 18.96 6.21
C VAL A 305 -9.41 18.60 5.82
N ASP A 306 -10.19 19.55 5.27
CA ASP A 306 -11.56 19.27 4.89
C ASP A 306 -11.68 18.32 3.69
N ALA A 307 -10.78 18.42 2.72
CA ALA A 307 -10.71 17.45 1.61
C ALA A 307 -10.55 16.01 2.13
N GLN A 308 -9.67 15.80 3.10
CA GLN A 308 -9.51 14.49 3.74
C GLN A 308 -10.80 14.06 4.44
N ARG A 309 -11.39 14.91 5.29
CA ARG A 309 -12.59 14.61 6.05
C ARG A 309 -13.73 14.13 5.14
N LEU A 310 -13.93 14.80 4.02
CA LEU A 310 -14.95 14.46 3.04
C LEU A 310 -14.64 13.16 2.31
N ALA A 311 -13.42 13.01 1.80
CA ALA A 311 -13.00 11.82 1.05
C ALA A 311 -12.99 10.55 1.93
N TYR A 312 -12.53 10.64 3.19
CA TYR A 312 -12.57 9.50 4.11
C TYR A 312 -14.00 9.08 4.46
N ALA A 313 -14.93 10.03 4.62
CA ALA A 313 -16.34 9.69 4.87
C ALA A 313 -16.96 8.90 3.70
N ASP A 314 -16.62 9.27 2.46
CA ASP A 314 -17.07 8.56 1.27
C ASP A 314 -16.37 7.21 1.13
N ARG A 315 -15.06 7.15 1.40
CA ARG A 315 -14.29 5.90 1.40
C ARG A 315 -14.87 4.88 2.37
N ASP A 316 -15.12 5.29 3.60
CA ASP A 316 -15.59 4.40 4.67
C ASP A 316 -17.01 3.85 4.39
N HIS A 317 -17.75 4.47 3.48
CA HIS A 317 -19.08 4.02 3.07
C HIS A 317 -19.07 3.21 1.77
N TYR A 318 -18.31 3.63 0.75
CA TYR A 318 -18.43 3.10 -0.61
C TYR A 318 -17.34 2.11 -1.02
N PHE A 319 -16.15 2.14 -0.37
CA PHE A 319 -15.01 1.35 -0.84
C PHE A 319 -14.99 -0.06 -0.27
N ALA A 320 -14.83 -1.03 -1.15
CA ALA A 320 -14.73 -2.46 -0.85
C ALA A 320 -14.13 -3.21 -2.05
N ASP A 321 -14.08 -4.54 -1.99
CA ASP A 321 -13.72 -5.38 -3.13
C ASP A 321 -14.77 -5.27 -4.25
N PRO A 322 -14.39 -4.76 -5.44
CA PRO A 322 -15.32 -4.55 -6.55
C PRO A 322 -15.82 -5.85 -7.18
N ASP A 323 -15.20 -6.99 -6.87
CA ASP A 323 -15.67 -8.30 -7.33
C ASP A 323 -16.92 -8.77 -6.54
N TYR A 324 -17.21 -8.13 -5.40
CA TYR A 324 -18.33 -8.47 -4.50
C TYR A 324 -19.34 -7.36 -4.33
N VAL A 325 -18.92 -6.10 -4.46
CA VAL A 325 -19.77 -4.92 -4.23
C VAL A 325 -19.50 -3.90 -5.33
N GLU A 326 -20.57 -3.34 -5.92
CA GLU A 326 -20.40 -2.23 -6.86
C GLU A 326 -19.83 -1.00 -6.16
N VAL A 327 -18.56 -0.68 -6.42
CA VAL A 327 -17.92 0.56 -5.95
C VAL A 327 -18.17 1.65 -7.00
N PRO A 328 -18.90 2.73 -6.69
CA PRO A 328 -19.29 3.74 -7.68
C PRO A 328 -18.16 4.73 -7.99
N LEU A 329 -16.95 4.23 -8.27
CA LEU A 329 -15.72 5.01 -8.37
C LEU A 329 -15.79 6.14 -9.39
N LYS A 330 -16.35 5.86 -10.58
CA LYS A 330 -16.54 6.89 -11.63
C LYS A 330 -17.46 8.03 -11.18
N ALA A 331 -18.48 7.74 -10.37
CA ALA A 331 -19.38 8.76 -9.87
C ALA A 331 -18.72 9.58 -8.75
N LEU A 332 -17.96 8.92 -7.86
CA LEU A 332 -17.22 9.56 -6.77
C LEU A 332 -16.13 10.53 -7.28
N LEU A 333 -15.50 10.22 -8.42
CA LEU A 333 -14.50 11.07 -9.08
C LEU A 333 -15.12 12.04 -10.12
N GLY A 334 -16.44 12.04 -10.25
CA GLY A 334 -17.14 12.93 -11.19
C GLY A 334 -17.10 14.40 -10.74
N VAL A 335 -16.78 15.31 -11.65
CA VAL A 335 -16.61 16.77 -11.37
C VAL A 335 -17.84 17.36 -10.67
N ASP A 336 -19.06 17.02 -11.08
CA ASP A 336 -20.27 17.55 -10.47
C ASP A 336 -20.47 17.03 -9.05
N TYR A 337 -20.17 15.76 -8.80
CA TYR A 337 -20.20 15.19 -7.46
C TYR A 337 -19.17 15.86 -6.55
N LEU A 338 -17.93 16.00 -7.00
CA LEU A 338 -16.84 16.62 -6.22
C LEU A 338 -17.15 18.09 -5.90
N ARG A 339 -17.72 18.83 -6.85
CA ARG A 339 -18.17 20.22 -6.62
C ARG A 339 -19.27 20.28 -5.55
N GLN A 340 -20.30 19.42 -5.67
CA GLN A 340 -21.34 19.33 -4.66
C GLN A 340 -20.74 18.92 -3.31
N ARG A 341 -19.84 17.95 -3.31
CA ARG A 341 -19.22 17.41 -2.12
C ARG A 341 -18.38 18.47 -1.38
N ALA A 342 -17.67 19.33 -2.10
CA ALA A 342 -16.95 20.46 -1.53
C ALA A 342 -17.89 21.48 -0.88
N SER A 343 -19.11 21.67 -1.41
CA SER A 343 -20.12 22.54 -0.78
C SER A 343 -20.78 21.93 0.47
N ASP A 344 -20.68 20.60 0.65
CA ASP A 344 -21.16 19.87 1.83
C ASP A 344 -20.12 19.88 2.98
N ARG A 345 -19.22 20.85 2.99
CA ARG A 345 -18.19 21.01 4.02
C ARG A 345 -18.82 20.97 5.42
N ALA A 346 -18.39 20.02 6.24
CA ALA A 346 -18.87 19.91 7.62
C ALA A 346 -18.21 20.96 8.52
N ASP A 347 -18.93 21.45 9.52
CA ASP A 347 -18.35 22.28 10.56
C ASP A 347 -17.11 21.61 11.16
N PRO A 348 -16.08 22.38 11.55
CA PRO A 348 -14.83 21.81 12.08
C PRO A 348 -15.01 20.89 13.28
N ASP A 349 -16.03 21.12 14.10
CA ASP A 349 -16.35 20.34 15.31
C ASP A 349 -17.34 19.19 15.08
N ALA A 350 -17.82 19.00 13.83
CA ALA A 350 -18.74 17.93 13.45
C ALA A 350 -18.03 16.79 12.70
N ALA A 351 -18.50 15.56 12.86
CA ALA A 351 -18.05 14.45 12.01
C ALA A 351 -18.66 14.60 10.60
N PRO A 352 -17.85 14.52 9.52
CA PRO A 352 -18.37 14.57 8.16
C PRO A 352 -19.20 13.32 7.86
N ARG A 353 -20.26 13.49 7.07
CA ARG A 353 -21.05 12.37 6.54
C ARG A 353 -20.59 12.06 5.13
N HIS A 354 -20.81 10.81 4.68
CA HIS A 354 -20.62 10.47 3.26
C HIS A 354 -21.59 11.25 2.37
N GLY A 355 -21.20 11.50 1.14
CA GLY A 355 -22.08 12.09 0.15
C GLY A 355 -23.13 11.09 -0.34
N ASN A 356 -24.20 11.59 -0.94
CA ASN A 356 -25.29 10.77 -1.45
C ASN A 356 -25.21 10.67 -2.99
N LEU A 357 -24.97 9.46 -3.51
CA LEU A 357 -24.99 9.19 -4.94
C LEU A 357 -26.36 8.76 -5.48
N ASN A 358 -27.42 8.77 -4.66
CA ASN A 358 -28.77 8.29 -5.02
C ASN A 358 -28.79 6.86 -5.60
N ARG A 359 -27.81 6.04 -5.25
CA ARG A 359 -27.72 4.64 -5.61
C ARG A 359 -28.15 3.78 -4.43
N GLY A 360 -28.83 2.68 -4.73
CA GLY A 360 -29.49 1.80 -3.77
C GLY A 360 -28.65 1.44 -2.54
N VAL A 361 -29.31 0.97 -1.54
CA VAL A 361 -28.91 0.86 -0.15
C VAL A 361 -27.60 0.05 0.03
N LEU A 362 -26.46 0.76 0.13
CA LEU A 362 -25.35 0.28 0.95
C LEU A 362 -25.67 0.69 2.38
N SER A 363 -25.70 -0.25 3.28
CA SER A 363 -26.11 0.01 4.66
C SER A 363 -24.89 0.07 5.56
N GLY A 364 -24.66 1.27 6.10
CA GLY A 364 -23.62 1.51 7.11
C GLY A 364 -22.25 1.89 6.54
N SER A 365 -21.51 2.67 7.30
CA SER A 365 -20.10 2.98 7.05
C SER A 365 -19.23 2.07 7.90
N ASP A 366 -18.15 1.60 7.30
CA ASP A 366 -17.14 0.80 8.00
C ASP A 366 -16.00 1.70 8.49
N THR A 367 -15.97 1.93 9.79
CA THR A 367 -14.95 2.74 10.47
C THR A 367 -13.79 1.90 11.01
N THR A 368 -13.63 0.65 10.57
CA THR A 368 -12.53 -0.23 10.98
C THR A 368 -11.19 0.49 10.87
N GLU A 369 -10.40 0.39 11.92
CA GLU A 369 -9.05 0.93 11.97
C GLU A 369 -8.07 -0.10 11.41
N GLU A 370 -7.38 0.24 10.31
CA GLU A 370 -6.31 -0.54 9.72
C GLU A 370 -5.01 -0.21 10.46
N ALA A 371 -4.30 -1.22 10.94
CA ALA A 371 -3.02 -1.04 11.63
C ALA A 371 -1.89 -0.69 10.66
N ALA A 372 -0.71 -0.33 11.17
CA ALA A 372 0.35 0.26 10.36
C ALA A 372 1.57 -0.66 10.19
N GLY A 373 1.35 -1.92 9.84
CA GLY A 373 2.40 -2.89 9.50
C GLY A 373 2.59 -3.04 7.98
N THR A 374 3.05 -2.01 7.32
CA THR A 374 3.14 -1.89 5.85
C THR A 374 4.51 -1.34 5.45
N THR A 375 4.95 -1.62 4.24
CA THR A 375 6.11 -1.00 3.59
C THR A 375 5.74 -0.41 2.24
N HIS A 376 6.57 0.50 1.72
CA HIS A 376 6.47 1.03 0.37
C HIS A 376 7.84 1.12 -0.27
N LEU A 377 7.90 0.95 -1.59
CA LEU A 377 9.08 1.19 -2.41
C LEU A 377 8.70 1.82 -3.76
N SER A 378 9.56 2.71 -4.23
CA SER A 378 9.48 3.38 -5.53
C SER A 378 10.75 3.09 -6.31
N ILE A 379 10.61 2.62 -7.56
CA ILE A 379 11.74 2.25 -8.42
C ILE A 379 11.49 2.78 -9.83
N VAL A 380 12.55 3.28 -10.46
CA VAL A 380 12.62 3.62 -11.89
C VAL A 380 13.84 2.93 -12.46
N ASP A 381 13.70 2.22 -13.60
CA ASP A 381 14.82 1.57 -14.29
C ASP A 381 15.48 2.49 -15.34
N SER A 382 16.54 1.99 -15.99
CA SER A 382 17.30 2.75 -16.98
C SER A 382 16.54 3.00 -18.30
N ASP A 383 15.39 2.38 -18.51
CA ASP A 383 14.52 2.63 -19.67
C ASP A 383 13.36 3.59 -19.30
N GLY A 384 13.26 3.98 -18.03
CA GLY A 384 12.21 4.84 -17.51
C GLY A 384 10.92 4.09 -17.16
N ASN A 385 10.94 2.75 -17.15
CA ASN A 385 9.84 2.00 -16.57
C ASN A 385 9.83 2.19 -15.05
N ALA A 386 8.68 2.23 -14.45
CA ALA A 386 8.57 2.55 -13.04
C ALA A 386 7.66 1.57 -12.28
N VAL A 387 7.99 1.37 -11.00
CA VAL A 387 7.20 0.59 -10.06
C VAL A 387 6.91 1.42 -8.82
N SER A 388 5.65 1.46 -8.42
CA SER A 388 5.17 1.90 -7.13
C SER A 388 4.54 0.70 -6.42
N PHE A 389 5.17 0.20 -5.35
CA PHE A 389 4.75 -1.03 -4.68
C PHE A 389 4.55 -0.81 -3.18
N THR A 390 3.34 -1.08 -2.71
CA THR A 390 2.99 -1.06 -1.28
C THR A 390 2.56 -2.46 -0.85
N ALA A 391 3.24 -3.00 0.16
CA ALA A 391 3.03 -4.36 0.65
C ALA A 391 2.91 -4.42 2.16
N THR A 392 2.21 -5.42 2.69
CA THR A 392 1.81 -5.47 4.09
C THR A 392 1.76 -6.90 4.62
N VAL A 393 1.80 -7.02 5.95
CA VAL A 393 1.28 -8.15 6.73
C VAL A 393 0.15 -7.68 7.67
N GLU A 394 -0.36 -6.47 7.48
CA GLU A 394 -1.37 -5.67 8.16
C GLU A 394 -0.79 -5.03 9.43
N ALA A 395 -0.83 -5.68 10.58
CA ALA A 395 -0.27 -5.15 11.83
C ALA A 395 1.21 -5.51 11.99
N ALA A 396 1.88 -4.87 12.95
CA ALA A 396 3.28 -5.18 13.22
C ALA A 396 3.49 -6.66 13.55
N PHE A 397 4.32 -7.35 12.76
CA PHE A 397 4.59 -8.79 12.80
C PHE A 397 3.38 -9.66 12.43
N GLY A 398 2.39 -9.12 11.70
CA GLY A 398 1.22 -9.87 11.26
C GLY A 398 0.49 -10.54 12.41
N SER A 399 0.03 -11.76 12.21
CA SER A 399 -0.61 -12.59 13.25
C SER A 399 0.36 -13.13 14.32
N SER A 400 1.63 -12.78 14.27
CA SER A 400 2.73 -13.34 15.08
C SER A 400 3.00 -14.83 14.83
N ARG A 401 2.34 -15.47 13.86
CA ARG A 401 2.51 -16.90 13.54
C ARG A 401 3.65 -17.08 12.56
N TRP A 402 4.61 -17.90 12.96
CA TRP A 402 5.85 -18.17 12.22
C TRP A 402 5.73 -19.43 11.36
N VAL A 403 6.24 -19.36 10.14
CA VAL A 403 6.31 -20.48 9.20
C VAL A 403 7.64 -20.46 8.47
N GLN A 404 8.50 -21.44 8.66
CA GLN A 404 9.72 -21.66 7.86
C GLN A 404 10.48 -20.36 7.50
N GLY A 405 10.68 -19.49 8.52
CA GLY A 405 11.48 -18.28 8.38
C GLY A 405 10.71 -16.98 8.13
N PHE A 406 9.38 -16.98 8.04
CA PHE A 406 8.56 -15.80 7.84
C PHE A 406 7.29 -15.77 8.69
N LEU A 407 6.64 -14.62 8.74
CA LEU A 407 5.40 -14.38 9.50
C LEU A 407 4.17 -14.41 8.57
N LEU A 408 3.04 -14.90 9.08
CA LEU A 408 1.74 -14.81 8.40
C LEU A 408 1.05 -13.50 8.75
N ASN A 409 0.29 -12.97 7.78
CA ASN A 409 -0.51 -11.77 7.92
C ASN A 409 -1.63 -11.91 8.96
N ASN A 410 -2.23 -10.77 9.32
CA ASN A 410 -3.50 -10.69 10.06
C ASN A 410 -4.54 -9.85 9.30
N GLU A 411 -4.56 -9.97 8.00
CA GLU A 411 -5.26 -9.09 7.06
C GLU A 411 -6.79 -9.11 7.18
N MET A 412 -7.35 -10.20 7.72
CA MET A 412 -8.80 -10.33 7.90
C MET A 412 -9.36 -9.30 8.91
N THR A 413 -8.50 -8.69 9.75
CA THR A 413 -8.92 -7.61 10.66
C THR A 413 -9.22 -6.29 9.97
N ASP A 414 -8.86 -6.14 8.69
CA ASP A 414 -9.21 -5.00 7.84
C ASP A 414 -10.65 -5.04 7.32
N PHE A 415 -11.34 -6.17 7.42
CA PHE A 415 -12.78 -6.22 7.20
C PHE A 415 -13.55 -5.56 8.34
N ALA A 416 -14.79 -5.14 8.04
CA ALA A 416 -15.74 -4.75 9.08
C ALA A 416 -15.99 -5.92 10.02
N ARG A 417 -15.61 -5.76 11.31
CA ARG A 417 -15.73 -6.79 12.34
C ARG A 417 -17.07 -6.76 13.06
N SER A 418 -17.90 -5.75 12.79
CA SER A 418 -19.25 -5.60 13.32
C SER A 418 -20.19 -5.03 12.29
N TYR A 419 -21.48 -5.28 12.45
CA TYR A 419 -22.56 -4.78 11.61
C TYR A 419 -23.84 -4.66 12.44
N GLU A 420 -24.75 -3.76 12.02
CA GLU A 420 -25.99 -3.51 12.77
C GLU A 420 -26.99 -4.66 12.66
N SER A 421 -27.10 -5.26 11.48
CA SER A 421 -27.94 -6.42 11.22
C SER A 421 -27.47 -7.22 10.02
N ALA A 422 -27.85 -8.49 9.93
CA ALA A 422 -27.53 -9.36 8.80
C ALA A 422 -28.09 -8.84 7.45
N ASP A 423 -29.18 -8.08 7.50
CA ASP A 423 -29.81 -7.47 6.31
C ASP A 423 -29.15 -6.13 5.93
N ALA A 424 -28.18 -5.66 6.71
CA ALA A 424 -27.56 -4.35 6.60
C ALA A 424 -26.03 -4.43 6.76
N LEU A 425 -25.40 -5.32 5.99
CA LEU A 425 -23.95 -5.50 6.00
C LEU A 425 -23.25 -4.29 5.34
N PRO A 426 -22.14 -3.77 5.94
CA PRO A 426 -21.33 -2.75 5.29
C PRO A 426 -20.66 -3.29 4.02
N ALA A 427 -20.31 -2.41 3.10
CA ALA A 427 -19.65 -2.78 1.85
C ALA A 427 -18.40 -3.66 2.09
N ASN A 428 -17.62 -3.36 3.15
CA ASN A 428 -16.42 -4.10 3.53
C ASN A 428 -16.69 -5.26 4.53
N ALA A 429 -17.90 -5.83 4.57
CA ALA A 429 -18.16 -7.03 5.36
C ALA A 429 -17.42 -8.24 4.81
N VAL A 430 -17.08 -9.19 5.69
CA VAL A 430 -16.42 -10.45 5.33
C VAL A 430 -17.31 -11.29 4.41
N ALA A 431 -16.72 -11.87 3.36
CA ALA A 431 -17.32 -12.92 2.55
C ALA A 431 -16.24 -13.90 2.05
N PRO A 432 -16.56 -15.18 1.82
CA PRO A 432 -15.63 -16.16 1.28
C PRO A 432 -14.93 -15.68 0.00
N GLY A 433 -13.60 -15.75 -0.06
CA GLY A 433 -12.81 -15.35 -1.23
C GLY A 433 -12.68 -13.83 -1.46
N LYS A 434 -13.37 -12.99 -0.68
CA LYS A 434 -13.33 -11.54 -0.80
C LYS A 434 -12.01 -10.96 -0.28
N ARG A 435 -11.54 -9.87 -0.89
CA ARG A 435 -10.41 -9.06 -0.44
C ARG A 435 -10.88 -7.99 0.54
N PRO A 436 -10.22 -7.77 1.68
CA PRO A 436 -10.54 -6.64 2.54
C PRO A 436 -10.17 -5.32 1.86
N ARG A 437 -10.94 -4.27 2.13
CA ARG A 437 -10.56 -2.91 1.77
C ARG A 437 -9.17 -2.59 2.29
N SER A 438 -8.40 -1.79 1.56
CA SER A 438 -7.06 -1.39 1.93
C SER A 438 -6.85 0.10 1.76
N SER A 439 -6.09 0.70 2.67
CA SER A 439 -5.61 2.08 2.54
C SER A 439 -4.35 2.20 1.68
N MET A 440 -3.68 1.10 1.35
CA MET A 440 -2.51 1.13 0.46
C MET A 440 -2.85 1.80 -0.87
N SER A 441 -2.08 2.81 -1.24
CA SER A 441 -2.32 3.66 -2.41
C SER A 441 -1.00 3.94 -3.13
N PRO A 442 -0.36 2.92 -3.74
CA PRO A 442 0.79 3.17 -4.61
C PRO A 442 0.35 4.08 -5.75
N THR A 443 1.19 5.06 -6.12
CA THR A 443 0.74 6.17 -6.96
C THR A 443 1.81 6.60 -7.95
N PHE A 444 1.34 6.97 -9.15
CA PHE A 444 2.07 7.74 -10.15
C PHE A 444 1.40 9.10 -10.38
N VAL A 445 2.19 10.09 -10.74
CA VAL A 445 1.69 11.35 -11.29
C VAL A 445 2.32 11.55 -12.66
N PHE A 446 1.50 11.93 -13.62
CA PHE A 446 1.90 12.24 -14.99
C PHE A 446 1.62 13.70 -15.30
N ASP A 447 2.44 14.29 -16.14
CA ASP A 447 2.22 15.63 -16.66
C ASP A 447 1.14 15.68 -17.75
N ALA A 448 0.91 16.87 -18.33
CA ALA A 448 -0.09 17.07 -19.38
C ALA A 448 0.26 16.37 -20.71
N ALA A 449 1.52 16.00 -20.91
CA ALA A 449 1.97 15.24 -22.08
C ALA A 449 1.83 13.73 -21.88
N GLY A 450 1.60 13.29 -20.64
CA GLY A 450 1.54 11.88 -20.24
C GLY A 450 2.90 11.33 -19.78
N ASP A 451 3.90 12.20 -19.63
CA ASP A 451 5.21 11.80 -19.14
C ASP A 451 5.21 11.62 -17.62
N LEU A 452 5.96 10.63 -17.14
CA LEU A 452 6.07 10.32 -15.73
C LEU A 452 6.73 11.48 -14.97
N LEU A 453 6.04 12.03 -13.96
CA LEU A 453 6.52 13.11 -13.12
C LEU A 453 6.89 12.64 -11.71
N LEU A 454 6.14 11.67 -11.15
CA LEU A 454 6.31 11.26 -9.75
C LEU A 454 5.92 9.79 -9.57
N VAL A 455 6.76 9.06 -8.83
CA VAL A 455 6.47 7.73 -8.27
C VAL A 455 6.43 7.88 -6.76
N THR A 456 5.36 7.44 -6.09
CA THR A 456 5.26 7.60 -4.63
C THR A 456 4.25 6.65 -4.00
N GLY A 457 4.31 6.54 -2.70
CA GLY A 457 3.39 5.85 -1.83
C GLY A 457 3.90 5.86 -0.39
N SER A 458 3.17 5.23 0.51
CA SER A 458 3.51 5.18 1.93
C SER A 458 2.91 3.96 2.61
N PRO A 459 3.52 3.40 3.63
CA PRO A 459 2.83 2.66 4.68
C PRO A 459 2.09 3.63 5.63
N GLY A 460 1.27 3.06 6.55
CA GLY A 460 0.64 3.87 7.59
C GLY A 460 -0.81 3.52 7.94
N GLY A 461 -1.31 2.33 7.52
CA GLY A 461 -2.70 1.94 7.74
C GLY A 461 -3.68 2.98 7.20
N ASN A 462 -4.73 3.30 7.92
CA ASN A 462 -5.72 4.30 7.50
C ASN A 462 -5.18 5.68 7.13
N SER A 463 -3.93 6.00 7.52
CA SER A 463 -3.34 7.31 7.26
C SER A 463 -2.67 7.41 5.88
N ILE A 464 -2.52 6.30 5.15
CA ILE A 464 -1.80 6.26 3.87
C ILE A 464 -2.34 7.27 2.86
N PRO A 465 -3.66 7.35 2.58
CA PRO A 465 -4.17 8.34 1.62
C PRO A 465 -3.84 9.79 2.01
N ALA A 466 -3.85 10.10 3.31
CA ALA A 466 -3.48 11.41 3.82
C ALA A 466 -1.99 11.73 3.62
N TYR A 467 -1.10 10.76 3.93
CA TYR A 467 0.34 10.93 3.78
C TYR A 467 0.74 11.15 2.33
N VAL A 468 0.23 10.30 1.43
CA VAL A 468 0.54 10.38 -0.01
C VAL A 468 -0.02 11.66 -0.60
N SER A 469 -1.28 12.01 -0.30
CA SER A 469 -1.88 13.28 -0.77
C SER A 469 -1.13 14.51 -0.24
N LYS A 470 -0.70 14.52 1.03
CA LYS A 470 0.11 15.58 1.62
C LYS A 470 1.41 15.79 0.83
N THR A 471 2.07 14.69 0.46
CA THR A 471 3.33 14.74 -0.27
C THR A 471 3.14 15.23 -1.69
N ILE A 472 2.12 14.74 -2.40
CA ILE A 472 1.78 15.19 -3.76
C ILE A 472 1.42 16.67 -3.76
N ILE A 473 0.49 17.12 -2.88
CA ILE A 473 0.07 18.52 -2.79
C ILE A 473 1.23 19.41 -2.32
N GLY A 474 2.03 18.94 -1.38
CA GLY A 474 3.23 19.62 -0.89
C GLY A 474 4.22 19.96 -2.01
N LEU A 475 4.49 18.97 -2.85
CA LEU A 475 5.38 19.12 -3.99
C LEU A 475 4.75 20.01 -5.09
N LEU A 476 3.49 19.77 -5.46
CA LEU A 476 2.87 20.35 -6.66
C LEU A 476 2.18 21.70 -6.41
N ASP A 477 1.86 22.04 -5.16
CA ASP A 477 1.15 23.29 -4.82
C ASP A 477 1.82 24.12 -3.72
N TRP A 478 2.44 23.48 -2.72
CA TRP A 478 3.07 24.22 -1.62
C TRP A 478 4.53 24.61 -1.92
N ASN A 479 5.02 24.31 -3.14
CA ASN A 479 6.38 24.58 -3.60
C ASN A 479 7.47 23.99 -2.69
N LEU A 480 7.22 22.81 -2.13
CA LEU A 480 8.20 22.08 -1.35
C LEU A 480 9.11 21.27 -2.29
N SER A 481 10.39 21.17 -1.97
CA SER A 481 11.27 20.19 -2.61
C SER A 481 10.83 18.75 -2.28
N PRO A 482 11.25 17.72 -3.03
CA PRO A 482 10.89 16.34 -2.77
C PRO A 482 11.12 15.90 -1.33
N GLN A 483 12.28 16.22 -0.74
CA GLN A 483 12.57 15.85 0.65
C GLN A 483 11.74 16.66 1.65
N GLU A 484 11.54 17.98 1.42
CA GLU A 484 10.68 18.78 2.28
C GLU A 484 9.22 18.31 2.26
N ALA A 485 8.71 17.87 1.10
CA ALA A 485 7.36 17.32 0.98
C ALA A 485 7.20 16.01 1.77
N VAL A 486 8.22 15.14 1.77
CA VAL A 486 8.26 13.92 2.58
C VAL A 486 8.34 14.27 4.07
N ASP A 487 9.24 15.15 4.46
CA ASP A 487 9.51 15.52 5.87
C ASP A 487 8.43 16.44 6.48
N PHE A 488 7.59 17.08 5.67
CA PHE A 488 6.51 17.94 6.17
C PHE A 488 5.65 17.20 7.21
N PRO A 489 5.26 17.86 8.32
CA PRO A 489 4.44 17.25 9.36
C PRO A 489 3.21 16.55 8.80
N ASN A 490 2.95 15.33 9.23
CA ASN A 490 1.78 14.61 8.79
C ASN A 490 0.52 15.15 9.45
N ILE A 491 -0.54 15.33 8.66
CA ILE A 491 -1.87 15.77 9.08
C ILE A 491 -2.86 14.72 8.60
N VAL A 492 -3.59 14.10 9.52
CA VAL A 492 -4.58 13.07 9.21
C VAL A 492 -5.94 13.49 9.76
N ALA A 493 -6.90 13.68 8.87
CA ALA A 493 -8.24 14.15 9.19
C ALA A 493 -9.29 13.12 8.75
N ARG A 494 -9.43 12.03 9.50
CA ARG A 494 -10.48 11.02 9.35
C ARG A 494 -11.51 11.19 10.46
N GLY A 495 -12.78 11.37 10.11
CA GLY A 495 -13.86 11.62 11.06
C GLY A 495 -13.80 13.04 11.67
N LYS A 496 -14.05 13.15 12.98
CA LYS A 496 -14.12 14.44 13.67
C LYS A 496 -12.74 15.01 14.02
N LYS A 497 -11.84 14.15 14.48
CA LYS A 497 -10.52 14.56 14.98
C LYS A 497 -9.52 14.76 13.86
N VAL A 498 -8.70 15.81 14.01
CA VAL A 498 -7.56 16.07 13.15
C VAL A 498 -6.28 15.73 13.91
N ARG A 499 -5.57 14.70 13.48
CA ARG A 499 -4.30 14.30 14.06
C ARG A 499 -3.17 15.05 13.37
N VAL A 500 -2.29 15.67 14.15
CA VAL A 500 -1.15 16.46 13.66
C VAL A 500 0.12 15.96 14.31
N GLU A 501 1.13 15.69 13.50
CA GLU A 501 2.48 15.35 13.95
C GLU A 501 3.18 16.60 14.46
N THR A 502 3.68 16.57 15.70
CA THR A 502 4.24 17.73 16.41
C THR A 502 5.68 17.51 16.90
N ALA A 503 6.41 16.52 16.35
CA ALA A 503 7.82 16.31 16.65
C ALA A 503 8.69 17.56 16.35
N GLU A 504 8.26 18.39 15.41
CA GLU A 504 8.93 19.63 15.02
C GLU A 504 8.05 20.86 15.27
N ALA A 505 8.67 22.03 15.44
CA ALA A 505 8.00 23.30 15.72
C ALA A 505 6.89 23.64 14.70
N ARG A 506 7.13 23.36 13.42
CA ARG A 506 6.14 23.56 12.33
C ARG A 506 4.84 22.80 12.58
N GLY A 507 4.93 21.57 13.06
CA GLY A 507 3.74 20.78 13.41
C GLY A 507 2.95 21.38 14.55
N SER A 508 3.60 21.91 15.58
CA SER A 508 2.96 22.62 16.70
C SER A 508 2.26 23.89 16.25
N GLU A 509 2.84 24.64 15.31
CA GLU A 509 2.23 25.83 14.72
C GLU A 509 0.97 25.46 13.91
N LEU A 510 1.03 24.39 13.10
CA LEU A 510 -0.11 23.85 12.37
C LEU A 510 -1.24 23.42 13.30
N ALA A 511 -0.92 22.70 14.38
CA ALA A 511 -1.89 22.26 15.39
C ALA A 511 -2.58 23.47 16.04
N LYS A 512 -1.83 24.52 16.38
CA LYS A 512 -2.38 25.78 16.93
C LYS A 512 -3.30 26.48 15.94
N SER A 513 -2.90 26.58 14.67
CA SER A 513 -3.70 27.20 13.61
C SER A 513 -5.03 26.45 13.40
N LEU A 514 -4.98 25.12 13.29
CA LEU A 514 -6.18 24.29 13.11
C LEU A 514 -7.15 24.40 14.30
N ARG A 515 -6.66 24.48 15.54
CA ARG A 515 -7.51 24.77 16.71
C ARG A 515 -8.18 26.14 16.63
N ALA A 516 -7.46 27.14 16.13
CA ALA A 516 -8.04 28.49 15.95
C ALA A 516 -9.17 28.51 14.90
N TYR A 517 -9.15 27.60 13.94
CA TYR A 517 -10.24 27.36 12.99
C TYR A 517 -11.38 26.50 13.55
N GLY A 518 -11.27 26.00 14.78
CA GLY A 518 -12.32 25.24 15.46
C GLY A 518 -12.21 23.71 15.35
N TYR A 519 -11.13 23.17 14.78
CA TYR A 519 -10.93 21.72 14.70
C TYR A 519 -10.54 21.12 16.06
N GLU A 520 -11.04 19.91 16.34
CA GLU A 520 -10.56 19.10 17.45
C GLU A 520 -9.23 18.44 17.09
N VAL A 521 -8.12 19.06 17.52
CA VAL A 521 -6.75 18.61 17.16
C VAL A 521 -6.17 17.67 18.18
N GLN A 522 -5.75 16.51 17.74
CA GLN A 522 -4.95 15.53 18.48
C GLN A 522 -3.49 15.63 18.05
N GLU A 523 -2.62 16.03 18.98
CA GLU A 523 -1.17 16.06 18.73
C GLU A 523 -0.55 14.67 18.91
N ARG A 524 0.45 14.36 18.05
CA ARG A 524 1.27 13.15 18.10
C ARG A 524 2.73 13.54 17.95
N GLU A 525 3.62 13.06 18.80
CA GLU A 525 5.06 13.29 18.67
C GLU A 525 5.67 12.69 17.41
N GLY A 526 5.08 11.62 16.87
CA GLY A 526 5.50 10.99 15.63
C GLY A 526 4.36 10.25 14.94
N GLU A 527 4.51 10.06 13.64
CA GLU A 527 3.64 9.27 12.79
C GLU A 527 4.41 8.07 12.22
N ASN A 528 3.69 7.11 11.66
CA ASN A 528 4.28 5.88 11.12
C ASN A 528 4.30 5.88 9.59
N SER A 529 4.50 7.05 8.97
CA SER A 529 4.71 7.14 7.53
C SER A 529 6.06 6.50 7.12
N GLY A 530 6.20 6.22 5.87
CA GLY A 530 7.41 5.72 5.24
C GLY A 530 7.32 6.09 3.77
N LEU A 531 7.14 7.40 3.55
CA LEU A 531 7.05 8.00 2.24
C LEU A 531 8.35 7.79 1.47
N HIS A 532 8.25 7.14 0.33
CA HIS A 532 9.35 6.97 -0.59
C HIS A 532 8.90 7.49 -1.94
N LEU A 533 9.66 8.43 -2.50
CA LEU A 533 9.30 9.01 -3.78
C LEU A 533 10.52 9.16 -4.71
N ILE A 534 10.23 9.14 -6.01
CA ILE A 534 11.13 9.54 -7.08
C ILE A 534 10.41 10.60 -7.89
N TYR A 535 10.98 11.80 -7.92
CA TYR A 535 10.53 12.90 -8.76
C TYR A 535 11.38 12.94 -10.03
N VAL A 536 10.72 12.99 -11.19
CA VAL A 536 11.37 13.09 -12.50
C VAL A 536 11.38 14.55 -12.89
N SER A 537 12.56 15.10 -13.11
CA SER A 537 12.78 16.49 -13.56
C SER A 537 13.60 16.51 -14.85
N ASP A 538 13.67 17.68 -15.48
CA ASP A 538 14.52 17.87 -16.67
C ASP A 538 16.00 17.60 -16.38
N ASP A 539 16.45 17.80 -15.14
CA ASP A 539 17.83 17.60 -14.71
C ASP A 539 18.12 16.14 -14.25
N GLY A 540 17.10 15.28 -14.16
CA GLY A 540 17.23 13.88 -13.75
C GLY A 540 16.28 13.44 -12.65
N LEU A 541 16.58 12.28 -12.05
CA LEU A 541 15.80 11.70 -10.96
C LEU A 541 16.20 12.30 -9.61
N VAL A 542 15.21 12.70 -8.82
CA VAL A 542 15.38 13.18 -7.45
C VAL A 542 14.61 12.26 -6.51
N GLY A 543 15.34 11.46 -5.71
CA GLY A 543 14.74 10.58 -4.71
C GLY A 543 14.59 11.26 -3.36
N ALA A 544 13.52 10.91 -2.61
CA ALA A 544 13.36 11.29 -1.21
C ALA A 544 12.81 10.12 -0.39
N ALA A 545 13.39 9.90 0.78
CA ALA A 545 13.03 8.84 1.71
C ALA A 545 12.65 9.40 3.08
N ASP A 546 11.63 8.81 3.70
CA ASP A 546 11.09 9.25 4.98
C ASP A 546 12.06 8.94 6.13
N ARG A 547 12.46 9.99 6.84
CA ARG A 547 13.34 9.89 8.02
C ARG A 547 12.69 9.26 9.25
N ARG A 548 11.35 9.11 9.24
CA ARG A 548 10.60 8.37 10.29
C ARG A 548 10.85 6.87 10.22
N ARG A 549 11.47 6.42 9.11
CA ARG A 549 11.98 5.05 8.90
C ARG A 549 13.47 5.07 8.58
N GLU A 550 14.02 3.92 8.20
CA GLU A 550 15.42 3.75 7.82
C GLU A 550 15.60 3.84 6.29
N GLY A 551 14.71 4.60 5.64
CA GLY A 551 14.64 4.70 4.20
C GLY A 551 15.89 5.30 3.56
N THR A 552 16.24 4.79 2.37
CA THR A 552 17.39 5.26 1.60
C THR A 552 17.06 5.42 0.12
N VAL A 553 17.85 6.28 -0.50
CA VAL A 553 17.84 6.55 -1.94
C VAL A 553 19.14 6.04 -2.55
N ARG A 554 19.09 5.33 -3.67
CA ARG A 554 20.24 5.00 -4.50
C ARG A 554 19.90 5.26 -5.94
N ALA A 555 20.80 5.95 -6.64
CA ALA A 555 20.77 6.10 -8.08
C ALA A 555 21.73 5.09 -8.72
N TRP A 556 21.42 4.70 -9.94
CA TRP A 556 22.28 3.89 -10.78
C TRP A 556 22.30 4.49 -12.19
N THR A 557 23.46 4.61 -12.76
CA THR A 557 23.69 5.04 -14.14
C THR A 557 24.47 3.96 -14.86
N ASP A 558 24.10 3.65 -16.08
CA ASP A 558 24.90 2.77 -16.92
C ASP A 558 26.33 3.31 -17.02
N PRO A 559 27.35 2.46 -16.86
CA PRO A 559 28.75 2.87 -16.90
C PRO A 559 29.20 3.41 -18.28
#